data_b9f7d5860c7e9a6f7d258ae7df49062e
#
_entry.id   b9f7d5860c7e9a6f7d258ae7df49062e
#
_cell.length_a   1.000
_cell.length_b   1.000
_cell.length_c   1.000
_cell.angle_alpha   90.00
_cell.angle_beta   90.00
_cell.angle_gamma   90.00
#
_symmetry.space_group_name_H-M   'P 1'
#
loop_
_entity.id
_entity.type
_entity.pdbx_description
1 polymer ?
#
loop_
_entity_poly.entity_id
_entity_poly.type
_entity_poly.pdbx_seq_one_letter_code
_entity_poly.pdbx_strand_id
1 'polypeptide(L)'
;HKMPKSFRYLNFQRMKITQAFAANTTYSFRINSIKGLAPFMWLYLLPNNHTAQDSYNPTVPNWIFSIEMLDQTGSTLNNGHALPGNYIKRGLYSSKLDNNFSRTNTTAYFISFGPDPLHVYHEGIHGGYEYFNDNSLRIVTGPTLPAANYELNVIVPTYATLHIDENGTVMREK
;
A
#
# COMPACT_ATOMS: atom_id res chain seq x y z
N HIS A 1 19.55 -36.95 -5.02
CA HIS A 1 19.42 -35.86 -4.04
C HIS A 1 18.68 -34.69 -4.70
N LYS A 2 17.47 -34.38 -4.21
CA LYS A 2 16.80 -33.15 -4.59
C LYS A 2 17.45 -32.01 -3.81
N MET A 3 17.97 -31.02 -4.52
CA MET A 3 18.49 -29.83 -3.84
C MET A 3 17.35 -29.05 -3.17
N PRO A 4 17.56 -28.51 -1.96
CA PRO A 4 16.59 -27.62 -1.33
C PRO A 4 16.37 -26.40 -2.26
N LYS A 5 15.13 -25.95 -2.31
CA LYS A 5 14.73 -24.81 -3.16
C LYS A 5 14.12 -23.73 -2.28
N SER A 6 14.49 -22.49 -2.61
CA SER A 6 13.90 -21.32 -1.96
C SER A 6 13.26 -20.42 -3.02
N PHE A 7 12.04 -19.99 -2.76
CA PHE A 7 11.30 -19.10 -3.63
C PHE A 7 10.86 -17.88 -2.86
N ARG A 8 11.19 -16.70 -3.36
CA ARG A 8 10.65 -15.45 -2.82
C ARG A 8 9.32 -15.14 -3.49
N TYR A 9 8.36 -14.63 -2.72
CA TYR A 9 7.07 -14.19 -3.23
C TYR A 9 6.57 -12.98 -2.43
N LEU A 10 5.55 -12.32 -2.95
CA LEU A 10 4.84 -11.27 -2.24
C LEU A 10 3.63 -11.84 -1.52
N ASN A 11 3.60 -11.63 -0.21
CA ASN A 11 2.45 -11.93 0.64
C ASN A 11 1.60 -10.67 0.77
N PHE A 12 0.46 -10.63 0.12
CA PHE A 12 -0.45 -9.48 0.18
C PHE A 12 -1.21 -9.47 1.51
N GLN A 13 -1.01 -8.39 2.25
CA GLN A 13 -1.71 -8.11 3.50
C GLN A 13 -2.68 -6.95 3.27
N ARG A 14 -3.87 -7.03 3.83
CA ARG A 14 -4.92 -6.02 3.69
C ARG A 14 -5.37 -5.54 5.05
N MET A 15 -5.43 -4.24 5.21
CA MET A 15 -6.11 -3.57 6.32
C MET A 15 -7.35 -2.85 5.77
N LYS A 16 -8.47 -3.04 6.45
CA LYS A 16 -9.75 -2.46 6.09
C LYS A 16 -10.27 -1.63 7.27
N ILE A 17 -10.63 -0.38 7.01
CA ILE A 17 -11.15 0.55 8.01
C ILE A 17 -12.44 1.17 7.46
N THR A 18 -13.52 1.05 8.21
CA THR A 18 -14.81 1.66 7.86
C THR A 18 -15.13 2.77 8.85
N GLN A 19 -15.26 3.99 8.35
CA GLN A 19 -15.62 5.17 9.15
C GLN A 19 -16.15 6.31 8.29
N ALA A 20 -16.61 7.37 8.95
CA ALA A 20 -16.96 8.62 8.28
C ALA A 20 -15.71 9.38 7.86
N PHE A 21 -15.69 9.84 6.62
CA PHE A 21 -14.68 10.73 6.07
C PHE A 21 -15.34 12.02 5.59
N ALA A 22 -14.60 13.13 5.64
CA ALA A 22 -15.00 14.42 5.13
C ALA A 22 -13.82 15.08 4.40
N ALA A 23 -14.11 16.11 3.60
CA ALA A 23 -13.09 16.90 2.92
C ALA A 23 -12.19 17.67 3.91
N ASN A 24 -10.96 17.98 3.49
CA ASN A 24 -9.99 18.81 4.23
C ASN A 24 -9.78 18.37 5.69
N THR A 25 -9.87 17.07 5.96
CA THR A 25 -9.79 16.51 7.31
C THR A 25 -8.58 15.58 7.42
N THR A 26 -7.92 15.64 8.57
CA THR A 26 -6.78 14.76 8.87
C THR A 26 -7.26 13.52 9.62
N TYR A 27 -6.86 12.36 9.12
CA TYR A 27 -7.12 11.07 9.73
C TYR A 27 -5.80 10.35 10.02
N SER A 28 -5.74 9.66 11.15
CA SER A 28 -4.59 8.83 11.53
C SER A 28 -5.04 7.40 11.78
N PHE A 29 -4.32 6.46 11.20
CA PHE A 29 -4.62 5.03 11.28
C PHE A 29 -3.37 4.27 11.75
N ARG A 30 -3.52 3.42 12.76
CA ARG A 30 -2.45 2.50 13.15
C ARG A 30 -2.39 1.31 12.18
N ILE A 31 -1.18 0.99 11.72
CA ILE A 31 -0.91 -0.16 10.84
C ILE A 31 -0.21 -1.25 11.65
N ASN A 32 -0.92 -1.82 12.61
CA ASN A 32 -0.38 -2.84 13.51
C ASN A 32 -0.57 -4.28 13.01
N SER A 33 -1.46 -4.48 12.05
CA SER A 33 -1.74 -5.80 11.47
C SER A 33 -0.78 -6.20 10.34
N ILE A 34 -0.02 -5.25 9.80
CA ILE A 34 0.90 -5.46 8.68
C ILE A 34 2.32 -5.58 9.25
N LYS A 35 3.05 -6.62 8.86
CA LYS A 35 4.42 -6.88 9.28
C LYS A 35 5.26 -7.36 8.12
N GLY A 36 6.52 -6.94 8.11
CA GLY A 36 7.53 -7.34 7.14
C GLY A 36 7.97 -6.22 6.21
N LEU A 37 8.91 -6.54 5.35
CA LEU A 37 9.48 -5.61 4.38
C LEU A 37 8.59 -5.50 3.15
N ALA A 38 8.08 -4.30 2.86
CA ALA A 38 7.17 -4.03 1.77
C ALA A 38 7.82 -3.19 0.67
N PRO A 39 7.72 -3.59 -0.61
CA PRO A 39 8.20 -2.79 -1.74
C PRO A 39 7.29 -1.60 -2.07
N PHE A 40 6.00 -1.70 -1.78
CA PHE A 40 5.02 -0.66 -2.05
C PHE A 40 3.76 -0.82 -1.18
N MET A 41 2.88 0.16 -1.27
CA MET A 41 1.57 0.16 -0.63
C MET A 41 0.52 0.72 -1.59
N TRP A 42 -0.67 0.11 -1.61
CA TRP A 42 -1.85 0.63 -2.29
C TRP A 42 -2.91 1.09 -1.31
N LEU A 43 -3.55 2.20 -1.68
CA LEU A 43 -4.65 2.81 -0.92
C LEU A 43 -5.81 3.12 -1.86
N TYR A 44 -7.01 2.72 -1.48
CA TYR A 44 -8.22 3.14 -2.18
C TYR A 44 -9.39 3.26 -1.21
N LEU A 45 -10.35 4.10 -1.58
CA LEU A 45 -11.52 4.42 -0.79
C LEU A 45 -12.78 3.99 -1.53
N LEU A 46 -13.62 3.20 -0.87
CA LEU A 46 -14.92 2.78 -1.40
C LEU A 46 -16.06 3.37 -0.57
N PRO A 47 -17.19 3.75 -1.19
CA PRO A 47 -18.41 4.03 -0.44
C PRO A 47 -18.79 2.82 0.42
N ASN A 48 -19.32 3.04 1.63
CA ASN A 48 -19.66 1.94 2.54
C ASN A 48 -20.76 1.00 2.00
N ASN A 49 -21.56 1.50 1.05
CA ASN A 49 -22.60 0.75 0.36
C ASN A 49 -22.18 0.22 -1.03
N HIS A 50 -20.87 0.08 -1.26
CA HIS A 50 -20.35 -0.39 -2.54
C HIS A 50 -20.81 -1.81 -2.86
N THR A 51 -20.98 -2.07 -4.15
CA THR A 51 -21.21 -3.41 -4.69
C THR A 51 -19.91 -4.13 -5.01
N ALA A 52 -19.96 -5.42 -5.32
CA ALA A 52 -18.80 -6.15 -5.80
C ALA A 52 -18.19 -5.52 -7.07
N GLN A 53 -19.01 -4.95 -7.93
CA GLN A 53 -18.57 -4.25 -9.13
C GLN A 53 -17.80 -2.97 -8.83
N ASP A 54 -18.21 -2.21 -7.81
CA ASP A 54 -17.51 -1.01 -7.38
C ASP A 54 -16.11 -1.31 -6.83
N SER A 55 -15.92 -2.51 -6.30
CA SER A 55 -14.60 -2.96 -5.80
C SER A 55 -13.56 -3.12 -6.92
N TYR A 56 -13.99 -3.37 -8.16
CA TYR A 56 -13.12 -3.44 -9.33
C TYR A 56 -12.86 -2.07 -9.96
N ASN A 57 -13.76 -1.11 -9.73
CA ASN A 57 -13.64 0.24 -10.26
C ASN A 57 -13.99 1.27 -9.15
N PRO A 58 -13.07 1.52 -8.21
CA PRO A 58 -13.31 2.44 -7.11
C PRO A 58 -13.68 3.83 -7.63
N THR A 59 -14.76 4.40 -7.14
CA THR A 59 -15.39 5.60 -7.71
C THR A 59 -15.02 6.91 -7.02
N VAL A 60 -14.14 6.90 -6.02
CA VAL A 60 -13.75 8.11 -5.27
C VAL A 60 -12.41 8.65 -5.78
N PRO A 61 -12.40 9.55 -6.76
CA PRO A 61 -11.17 10.13 -7.28
C PRO A 61 -10.63 11.24 -6.36
N ASN A 62 -9.31 11.43 -6.40
CA ASN A 62 -8.63 12.57 -5.77
C ASN A 62 -8.93 12.78 -4.27
N TRP A 63 -9.22 11.70 -3.55
CA TRP A 63 -9.60 11.77 -2.14
C TRP A 63 -8.43 12.04 -1.17
N ILE A 64 -7.18 11.86 -1.59
CA ILE A 64 -6.00 12.20 -0.81
C ILE A 64 -5.43 13.55 -1.28
N PHE A 65 -5.32 14.50 -0.34
CA PHE A 65 -4.53 15.71 -0.53
C PHE A 65 -3.07 15.46 -0.21
N SER A 66 -2.77 14.85 0.95
CA SER A 66 -1.44 14.46 1.35
C SER A 66 -1.45 13.23 2.25
N ILE A 67 -0.32 12.53 2.30
CA ILE A 67 -0.13 11.34 3.11
C ILE A 67 1.25 11.36 3.77
N GLU A 68 1.29 10.90 5.01
CA GLU A 68 2.52 10.71 5.77
C GLU A 68 2.51 9.32 6.39
N MET A 69 3.67 8.70 6.41
CA MET A 69 3.93 7.53 7.24
C MET A 69 4.69 7.95 8.49
N LEU A 70 4.22 7.50 9.62
CA LEU A 70 4.78 7.79 10.92
C LEU A 70 5.36 6.51 11.53
N ASP A 71 6.52 6.61 12.15
CA ASP A 71 7.05 5.55 12.97
C ASP A 71 6.29 5.43 14.31
N GLN A 72 6.70 4.49 15.13
CA GLN A 72 6.11 4.27 16.46
C GLN A 72 6.27 5.46 17.43
N THR A 73 7.19 6.37 17.14
CA THR A 73 7.40 7.60 17.94
C THR A 73 6.57 8.77 17.45
N GLY A 74 5.87 8.61 16.33
CA GLY A 74 5.11 9.67 15.66
C GLY A 74 5.97 10.56 14.77
N SER A 75 7.24 10.21 14.54
CA SER A 75 8.13 10.92 13.62
C SER A 75 7.80 10.54 12.18
N THR A 76 7.86 11.51 11.27
CA THR A 76 7.59 11.26 9.85
C THR A 76 8.77 10.57 9.18
N LEU A 77 8.46 9.57 8.36
CA LEU A 77 9.48 8.80 7.64
C LEU A 77 10.03 9.52 6.40
N ASN A 78 9.37 10.59 5.97
CA ASN A 78 9.73 11.38 4.80
C ASN A 78 10.49 12.68 5.19
N ASN A 79 11.37 12.64 6.17
CA ASN A 79 12.11 13.82 6.65
C ASN A 79 11.19 15.01 7.03
N GLY A 80 10.03 14.73 7.59
CA GLY A 80 9.09 15.76 8.03
C GLY A 80 8.17 16.30 6.93
N HIS A 81 8.18 15.72 5.73
CA HIS A 81 7.36 16.16 4.62
C HIS A 81 6.27 15.17 4.27
N ALA A 82 5.02 15.64 4.24
CA ALA A 82 3.91 14.86 3.70
C ALA A 82 4.05 14.72 2.18
N LEU A 83 3.73 13.55 1.65
CA LEU A 83 3.69 13.32 0.21
C LEU A 83 2.38 13.87 -0.35
N PRO A 84 2.41 14.84 -1.29
CA PRO A 84 1.20 15.32 -1.96
C PRO A 84 0.53 14.21 -2.75
N GLY A 85 -0.81 14.17 -2.76
CA GLY A 85 -1.58 13.15 -3.47
C GLY A 85 -1.26 13.06 -4.97
N ASN A 86 -0.95 14.19 -5.62
CA ASN A 86 -0.53 14.21 -7.02
C ASN A 86 0.86 13.61 -7.24
N TYR A 87 1.76 13.67 -6.27
CA TYR A 87 3.08 13.03 -6.33
C TYR A 87 2.95 11.50 -6.29
N ILE A 88 2.10 10.99 -5.41
CA ILE A 88 1.84 9.55 -5.28
C ILE A 88 1.27 8.99 -6.59
N LYS A 89 0.37 9.73 -7.23
CA LYS A 89 -0.14 9.36 -8.56
C LYS A 89 0.97 9.28 -9.62
N ARG A 90 1.91 10.22 -9.60
CA ARG A 90 3.04 10.22 -10.55
C ARG A 90 3.99 9.04 -10.33
N GLY A 91 4.18 8.60 -9.09
CA GLY A 91 4.98 7.43 -8.77
C GLY A 91 4.52 6.15 -9.48
N LEU A 92 3.22 5.99 -9.67
CA LEU A 92 2.62 4.91 -10.48
C LEU A 92 3.06 4.96 -11.94
N TYR A 93 3.18 6.14 -12.52
CA TYR A 93 3.51 6.32 -13.93
C TYR A 93 5.01 6.25 -14.21
N SER A 94 5.85 6.58 -13.25
CA SER A 94 7.31 6.50 -13.40
C SER A 94 7.85 5.08 -13.33
N SER A 95 7.11 4.16 -12.74
CA SER A 95 7.51 2.76 -12.56
C SER A 95 7.23 1.85 -13.76
N LYS A 96 7.02 2.40 -14.95
CA LYS A 96 6.75 1.65 -16.20
C LYS A 96 5.53 0.73 -16.20
N LEU A 97 4.66 0.86 -15.20
CA LEU A 97 3.36 0.21 -15.20
C LEU A 97 2.50 0.89 -16.24
N ASP A 98 2.28 0.15 -17.27
CA ASP A 98 1.36 0.31 -18.39
C ASP A 98 0.80 1.72 -18.63
N ASN A 99 1.10 2.27 -19.80
CA ASN A 99 0.63 3.58 -20.29
C ASN A 99 -0.90 3.71 -20.40
N ASN A 100 -1.66 2.68 -20.04
CA ASN A 100 -3.11 2.60 -20.20
C ASN A 100 -3.91 3.08 -18.98
N PHE A 101 -3.26 3.43 -17.86
CA PHE A 101 -3.97 4.01 -16.73
C PHE A 101 -4.31 5.48 -17.03
N SER A 102 -5.61 5.77 -17.14
CA SER A 102 -6.11 7.13 -17.32
C SER A 102 -5.61 8.05 -16.20
N ARG A 103 -4.86 9.07 -16.57
CA ARG A 103 -4.28 10.06 -15.65
C ARG A 103 -5.33 10.89 -14.89
N THR A 104 -6.58 10.87 -15.33
CA THR A 104 -7.63 11.76 -14.85
C THR A 104 -8.52 11.18 -13.77
N ASN A 105 -8.64 9.85 -13.68
CA ASN A 105 -9.60 9.19 -12.80
C ASN A 105 -8.96 8.13 -11.89
N THR A 106 -7.73 8.34 -11.46
CA THR A 106 -7.08 7.39 -10.55
C THR A 106 -7.74 7.44 -9.18
N THR A 107 -8.39 6.37 -8.81
CA THR A 107 -9.06 6.19 -7.52
C THR A 107 -8.18 5.45 -6.51
N ALA A 108 -7.17 4.74 -6.98
CA ALA A 108 -6.17 4.08 -6.16
C ALA A 108 -4.87 4.89 -6.11
N TYR A 109 -4.27 4.96 -4.93
CA TYR A 109 -2.98 5.60 -4.71
C TYR A 109 -1.93 4.52 -4.47
N PHE A 110 -0.78 4.69 -5.12
CA PHE A 110 0.34 3.79 -5.03
C PHE A 110 1.55 4.52 -4.43
N ILE A 111 2.12 3.98 -3.38
CA ILE A 111 3.31 4.51 -2.75
C ILE A 111 4.43 3.47 -2.90
N SER A 112 5.45 3.83 -3.65
CA SER A 112 6.65 3.01 -3.81
C SER A 112 7.63 3.28 -2.68
N PHE A 113 8.20 2.21 -2.10
CA PHE A 113 9.25 2.28 -1.10
C PHE A 113 10.64 1.97 -1.66
N GLY A 114 10.75 1.79 -2.96
CA GLY A 114 12.01 1.51 -3.63
C GLY A 114 12.02 2.00 -5.06
N PRO A 115 13.18 2.01 -5.72
CA PRO A 115 13.34 2.52 -7.09
C PRO A 115 12.61 1.66 -8.13
N ASP A 116 12.43 0.38 -7.85
CA ASP A 116 11.75 -0.55 -8.74
C ASP A 116 10.89 -1.56 -7.96
N PRO A 117 9.70 -1.14 -7.49
CA PRO A 117 8.87 -1.93 -6.61
C PRO A 117 8.25 -3.17 -7.27
N LEU A 118 8.34 -3.28 -8.60
CA LEU A 118 7.70 -4.37 -9.36
C LEU A 118 8.66 -5.46 -9.79
N HIS A 119 9.95 -5.21 -9.82
CA HIS A 119 10.96 -6.21 -10.10
C HIS A 119 11.29 -7.07 -8.87
N VAL A 120 10.26 -7.67 -8.30
CA VAL A 120 10.36 -8.45 -7.07
C VAL A 120 11.09 -9.78 -7.27
N TYR A 121 11.14 -10.26 -8.52
CA TYR A 121 11.46 -11.68 -8.78
C TYR A 121 12.86 -11.93 -9.33
N HIS A 122 13.59 -10.93 -9.81
CA HIS A 122 14.76 -11.21 -10.62
C HIS A 122 16.12 -11.09 -9.93
N GLU A 123 16.38 -10.14 -9.05
CA GLU A 123 17.76 -9.92 -8.58
C GLU A 123 17.89 -9.47 -7.11
N GLY A 124 16.95 -9.83 -6.26
CA GLY A 124 17.01 -9.46 -4.85
C GLY A 124 15.97 -8.40 -4.45
N ILE A 125 16.19 -7.80 -3.29
CA ILE A 125 15.33 -6.76 -2.75
C ILE A 125 15.88 -5.41 -3.17
N HIS A 126 15.14 -4.67 -3.99
CA HIS A 126 15.51 -3.34 -4.48
C HIS A 126 14.89 -2.21 -3.64
N GLY A 127 15.04 -2.30 -2.35
CA GLY A 127 14.47 -1.36 -1.39
C GLY A 127 13.12 -1.84 -0.85
N GLY A 128 12.65 -1.12 0.13
CA GLY A 128 11.39 -1.42 0.81
C GLY A 128 11.29 -0.67 2.11
N TYR A 129 10.10 -0.71 2.68
CA TYR A 129 9.82 -0.18 4.00
C TYR A 129 9.46 -1.33 4.93
N GLU A 130 10.13 -1.40 6.07
CA GLU A 130 9.86 -2.43 7.05
C GLU A 130 8.76 -1.97 8.01
N TYR A 131 7.65 -2.69 7.98
CA TYR A 131 6.54 -2.45 8.90
C TYR A 131 6.82 -3.15 10.22
N PHE A 132 6.98 -2.34 11.25
CA PHE A 132 7.04 -2.80 12.64
C PHE A 132 5.68 -2.65 13.33
N ASN A 133 5.62 -3.02 14.60
CA ASN A 133 4.48 -2.72 15.43
C ASN A 133 4.32 -1.20 15.58
N ASP A 134 3.06 -0.72 15.54
CA ASP A 134 2.67 0.67 15.81
C ASP A 134 3.08 1.75 14.81
N ASN A 135 3.36 1.40 13.58
CA ASN A 135 3.41 2.40 12.52
C ASN A 135 2.04 3.03 12.30
N SER A 136 2.01 4.28 11.93
CA SER A 136 0.79 5.00 11.63
C SER A 136 0.82 5.61 10.23
N LEU A 137 -0.37 5.69 9.64
CA LEU A 137 -0.63 6.36 8.39
C LEU A 137 -1.46 7.60 8.68
N ARG A 138 -0.98 8.79 8.33
CA ARG A 138 -1.71 10.05 8.46
C ARG A 138 -2.09 10.53 7.07
N ILE A 139 -3.40 10.69 6.84
CA ILE A 139 -3.98 11.11 5.56
C ILE A 139 -4.72 12.42 5.77
N VAL A 140 -4.43 13.41 4.93
CA VAL A 140 -5.27 14.60 4.75
C VAL A 140 -6.12 14.38 3.52
N THR A 141 -7.43 14.48 3.67
CA THR A 141 -8.37 14.28 2.57
C THR A 141 -8.45 15.49 1.64
N GLY A 142 -8.75 15.23 0.38
CA GLY A 142 -8.92 16.27 -0.63
C GLY A 142 -10.15 17.15 -0.41
N PRO A 143 -10.18 18.35 -1.01
CA PRO A 143 -11.26 19.32 -0.81
C PRO A 143 -12.60 18.90 -1.44
N THR A 144 -12.58 17.94 -2.35
CA THR A 144 -13.77 17.51 -3.11
C THR A 144 -14.36 16.21 -2.61
N LEU A 145 -13.83 15.63 -1.51
CA LEU A 145 -14.37 14.39 -0.94
C LEU A 145 -15.74 14.66 -0.30
N PRO A 146 -16.84 14.04 -0.78
CA PRO A 146 -18.13 14.15 -0.11
C PRO A 146 -18.08 13.55 1.29
N ALA A 147 -18.74 14.21 2.25
CA ALA A 147 -18.85 13.68 3.61
C ALA A 147 -19.78 12.46 3.60
N ALA A 148 -19.24 11.29 3.91
CA ALA A 148 -19.98 10.03 3.97
C ALA A 148 -19.20 8.95 4.72
N ASN A 149 -19.83 7.81 4.94
CA ASN A 149 -19.16 6.61 5.41
C ASN A 149 -18.47 5.91 4.24
N TYR A 150 -17.18 5.66 4.41
CA TYR A 150 -16.34 4.98 3.44
C TYR A 150 -15.60 3.81 4.07
N GLU A 151 -15.16 2.92 3.21
CA GLU A 151 -14.26 1.83 3.50
C GLU A 151 -12.88 2.15 2.91
N LEU A 152 -11.92 2.47 3.78
CA LEU A 152 -10.52 2.61 3.40
C LEU A 152 -9.87 1.22 3.33
N ASN A 153 -9.28 0.93 2.20
CA ASN A 153 -8.49 -0.28 1.98
C ASN A 153 -7.02 0.09 1.83
N VAL A 154 -6.19 -0.53 2.65
CA VAL A 154 -4.73 -0.44 2.60
C VAL A 154 -4.20 -1.82 2.27
N ILE A 155 -3.56 -1.95 1.11
CA ILE A 155 -2.98 -3.22 0.64
C ILE A 155 -1.47 -3.07 0.65
N VAL A 156 -0.80 -3.93 1.39
CA VAL A 156 0.66 -3.93 1.52
C VAL A 156 1.17 -5.33 1.21
N PRO A 157 1.82 -5.53 0.06
CA PRO A 157 2.57 -6.75 -0.19
C PRO A 157 3.88 -6.71 0.61
N THR A 158 4.22 -7.81 1.25
CA THR A 158 5.48 -7.98 1.95
C THR A 158 6.25 -9.16 1.39
N TYR A 159 7.57 -9.07 1.40
CA TYR A 159 8.42 -10.18 0.98
C TYR A 159 8.29 -11.35 1.95
N ALA A 160 8.16 -12.55 1.39
CA ALA A 160 8.18 -13.80 2.12
C ALA A 160 8.96 -14.84 1.34
N THR A 161 9.54 -15.82 2.02
CA THR A 161 10.31 -16.90 1.42
C THR A 161 9.66 -18.24 1.72
N LEU A 162 9.54 -19.06 0.69
CA LEU A 162 9.12 -20.44 0.80
C LEU A 162 10.36 -21.33 0.63
N HIS A 163 10.64 -22.15 1.61
CA HIS A 163 11.72 -23.14 1.55
C HIS A 163 11.12 -24.55 1.36
N ILE A 164 11.67 -25.29 0.43
CA ILE A 164 11.35 -26.70 0.22
C ILE A 164 12.60 -27.49 0.52
N ASP A 165 12.55 -28.33 1.56
CA ASP A 165 13.66 -29.19 1.95
C ASP A 165 13.86 -30.37 0.99
N GLU A 166 14.90 -31.18 1.26
CA GLU A 166 15.24 -32.36 0.47
C GLU A 166 14.10 -33.41 0.47
N ASN A 167 13.26 -33.41 1.48
CA ASN A 167 12.16 -34.37 1.66
C ASN A 167 10.87 -33.84 1.02
N GLY A 168 10.87 -32.60 0.50
CA GLY A 168 9.70 -31.95 -0.05
C GLY A 168 8.83 -31.26 1.00
N THR A 169 9.33 -31.10 2.23
CA THR A 169 8.62 -30.35 3.28
C THR A 169 8.69 -28.86 2.96
N VAL A 170 7.54 -28.20 3.04
CA VAL A 170 7.41 -26.78 2.74
C VAL A 170 7.40 -25.99 4.04
N MET A 171 8.35 -25.08 4.19
CA MET A 171 8.44 -24.13 5.29
C MET A 171 8.30 -22.71 4.77
N ARG A 172 7.50 -21.91 5.45
CA ARG A 172 7.30 -20.50 5.15
C ARG A 172 8.03 -19.64 6.18
N GLU A 173 8.96 -18.84 5.71
CA GLU A 173 9.59 -17.78 6.46
C GLU A 173 8.85 -16.44 6.16
N LYS A 174 8.45 -15.75 7.23
CA LYS A 174 7.72 -14.47 7.16
C LYS A 174 8.68 -13.33 7.46
#